data_5e9d810c56624ca4cb929c562259d860
#
_entry.id   5e9d810c56624ca4cb929c562259d860
#
_cell.length_a   1.000
_cell.length_b   1.000
_cell.length_c   1.000
_cell.angle_alpha   90.00
_cell.angle_beta   90.00
_cell.angle_gamma   90.00
#
_symmetry.space_group_name_H-M   'P 1'
#
loop_
_entity.id
_entity.type
_entity.pdbx_description
1 polymer ?
#
loop_
_entity_poly.entity_id
_entity_poly.type
_entity_poly.pdbx_seq_one_letter_code
_entity_poly.pdbx_strand_id
1 'polypeptide(L)'
;MKAKHFLLASAMLLLLAGCSRKEGEEVIELSYANFPPPETFPCVQMERWKEEVERRTNGRVRIKTYPGGTLLGAKAIYDGVADGTAAIGNFAMSYQPGRFPVSEATDLPHFFPDSKTASHRLAALLKQENPAEFAETKILTAFTCPPGVIMSSTPIESVTNLKNATLRSSGTSLEALKLLGAAPVAMPQSDVPDALHKGVISGIVSSGEVMKDMNYAVYCKHVVEARLPVISFAVVMNKKKWEALPDDVKKVFDDLYFEQADWTGEYVDKHVEDALAWSKENHGVTVTRVDDAQLAEIKAKLAPMMDAYVKRVAQNGIDGQKLIDFLQKDEGNNK
;
A
#
# COMPACT_ATOMS: atom_id res chain seq x y z
N MET A 1 22.01 74.87 39.74
CA MET A 1 23.05 73.86 39.94
C MET A 1 22.62 72.63 39.11
N LYS A 2 23.47 72.12 38.20
CA LYS A 2 23.14 71.29 37.06
C LYS A 2 23.20 69.78 37.45
N ALA A 3 22.09 69.03 37.23
CA ALA A 3 22.08 67.58 37.32
C ALA A 3 22.23 67.01 35.91
N LYS A 4 23.26 66.18 35.70
CA LYS A 4 23.50 65.44 34.45
C LYS A 4 22.82 64.07 34.51
N HIS A 5 21.92 63.80 33.57
CA HIS A 5 21.31 62.49 33.36
C HIS A 5 22.21 61.71 32.45
N PHE A 6 22.64 60.53 32.91
CA PHE A 6 23.30 59.48 32.10
C PHE A 6 22.24 58.48 31.61
N LEU A 7 22.01 58.42 30.32
CA LEU A 7 21.20 57.43 29.67
C LEU A 7 22.09 56.20 29.33
N LEU A 8 21.84 55.09 29.97
CA LEU A 8 22.34 53.79 29.53
C LEU A 8 21.37 53.22 28.47
N ALA A 9 21.84 53.19 27.23
CA ALA A 9 21.18 52.46 26.15
C ALA A 9 21.63 51.00 26.20
N SER A 10 20.74 50.11 26.65
CA SER A 10 20.94 48.66 26.62
C SER A 10 20.54 48.15 25.24
N ALA A 11 21.50 47.82 24.41
CA ALA A 11 21.28 47.20 23.10
C ALA A 11 20.94 45.71 23.31
N MET A 12 19.67 45.36 23.21
CA MET A 12 19.16 43.98 23.20
C MET A 12 19.31 43.45 21.77
N LEU A 13 20.41 42.77 21.48
CA LEU A 13 20.59 42.01 20.23
C LEU A 13 19.66 40.79 20.29
N LEU A 14 18.49 40.89 19.66
CA LEU A 14 17.64 39.76 19.30
C LEU A 14 18.32 38.99 18.16
N LEU A 15 18.93 37.88 18.47
CA LEU A 15 19.33 36.86 17.52
C LEU A 15 18.06 36.21 16.91
N LEU A 16 17.54 36.81 15.86
CA LEU A 16 16.64 36.17 14.92
C LEU A 16 17.46 35.13 14.16
N ALA A 17 17.46 33.90 14.64
CA ALA A 17 17.82 32.74 13.82
C ALA A 17 16.74 32.60 12.73
N GLY A 18 16.81 33.48 11.72
CA GLY A 18 16.02 33.36 10.51
C GLY A 18 16.49 32.10 9.76
N CYS A 19 15.62 31.11 9.58
CA CYS A 19 15.76 30.15 8.52
C CYS A 19 15.88 30.94 7.21
N SER A 20 17.10 31.13 6.75
CA SER A 20 17.40 31.81 5.49
C SER A 20 16.97 30.92 4.35
N ARG A 21 15.72 31.07 3.92
CA ARG A 21 15.31 30.61 2.59
C ARG A 21 16.16 31.43 1.60
N LYS A 22 16.93 30.77 0.74
CA LYS A 22 17.60 31.46 -0.36
C LYS A 22 16.50 32.10 -1.20
N GLU A 23 16.46 33.42 -1.20
CA GLU A 23 15.58 34.19 -2.09
C GLU A 23 15.92 33.80 -3.53
N GLY A 24 14.97 33.15 -4.26
CA GLY A 24 15.10 32.83 -5.67
C GLY A 24 14.92 31.35 -6.03
N GLU A 25 14.82 30.43 -5.10
CA GLU A 25 14.51 29.05 -5.48
C GLU A 25 13.00 28.86 -5.77
N GLU A 26 12.68 28.54 -7.02
CA GLU A 26 11.31 28.26 -7.46
C GLU A 26 10.75 27.04 -6.69
N VAL A 27 9.52 27.18 -6.17
CA VAL A 27 8.82 26.10 -5.47
C VAL A 27 8.34 25.07 -6.49
N ILE A 28 8.73 23.83 -6.29
CA ILE A 28 8.32 22.69 -7.12
C ILE A 28 6.96 22.20 -6.60
N GLU A 29 5.90 22.41 -7.38
CA GLU A 29 4.57 21.92 -7.05
C GLU A 29 4.29 20.57 -7.71
N LEU A 30 3.88 19.56 -6.92
CA LEU A 30 3.59 18.21 -7.37
C LEU A 30 2.16 17.82 -6.96
N SER A 31 1.40 17.26 -7.91
CA SER A 31 0.11 16.62 -7.62
C SER A 31 0.33 15.16 -7.22
N TYR A 32 -0.39 14.67 -6.20
CA TYR A 32 -0.35 13.27 -5.78
C TYR A 32 -1.75 12.66 -5.77
N ALA A 33 -2.04 11.80 -6.74
CA ALA A 33 -3.32 11.10 -6.89
C ALA A 33 -3.36 9.82 -6.05
N ASN A 34 -4.46 9.61 -5.32
CA ASN A 34 -4.74 8.37 -4.60
C ASN A 34 -6.22 8.02 -4.72
N PHE A 35 -6.56 6.73 -4.81
CA PHE A 35 -7.94 6.32 -5.10
C PHE A 35 -8.80 6.05 -3.87
N PRO A 36 -8.28 5.56 -2.71
CA PRO A 36 -9.11 5.28 -1.55
C PRO A 36 -9.46 6.55 -0.75
N PRO A 37 -10.46 6.48 0.13
CA PRO A 37 -10.84 7.58 1.02
C PRO A 37 -9.69 8.07 1.92
N PRO A 38 -9.76 9.34 2.40
CA PRO A 38 -8.69 9.98 3.17
C PRO A 38 -8.25 9.24 4.43
N GLU A 39 -9.18 8.55 5.11
CA GLU A 39 -8.92 7.89 6.39
C GLU A 39 -8.22 6.54 6.26
N THR A 40 -8.13 6.00 5.04
CA THR A 40 -7.51 4.69 4.78
C THR A 40 -6.00 4.76 4.84
N PHE A 41 -5.34 3.64 5.21
CA PHE A 41 -3.88 3.61 5.36
C PHE A 41 -3.10 4.07 4.11
N PRO A 42 -3.56 3.82 2.84
CA PRO A 42 -2.85 4.33 1.68
C PRO A 42 -2.89 5.85 1.55
N CYS A 43 -3.88 6.52 2.17
CA CYS A 43 -3.93 7.97 2.22
C CYS A 43 -3.18 8.53 3.44
N VAL A 44 -3.21 7.85 4.57
CA VAL A 44 -2.41 8.21 5.74
C VAL A 44 -0.91 8.16 5.41
N GLN A 45 -0.43 7.12 4.72
CA GLN A 45 0.95 7.05 4.24
C GLN A 45 1.28 8.17 3.24
N MET A 46 0.33 8.54 2.37
CA MET A 46 0.49 9.63 1.40
C MET A 46 0.72 10.97 2.11
N GLU A 47 -0.09 11.30 3.12
CA GLU A 47 0.06 12.55 3.87
C GLU A 47 1.37 12.57 4.67
N ARG A 48 1.72 11.47 5.36
CA ARG A 48 3.03 11.36 6.03
C ARG A 48 4.19 11.58 5.06
N TRP A 49 4.14 10.92 3.90
CA TRP A 49 5.22 11.02 2.91
C TRP A 49 5.35 12.45 2.36
N LYS A 50 4.22 13.11 2.08
CA LYS A 50 4.18 14.53 1.74
C LYS A 50 4.86 15.40 2.81
N GLU A 51 4.46 15.23 4.08
CA GLU A 51 5.03 15.99 5.20
C GLU A 51 6.56 15.81 5.30
N GLU A 52 7.05 14.58 5.16
CA GLU A 52 8.48 14.27 5.19
C GLU A 52 9.22 14.91 4.00
N VAL A 53 8.68 14.82 2.79
CA VAL A 53 9.29 15.46 1.62
C VAL A 53 9.32 16.98 1.78
N GLU A 54 8.21 17.61 2.14
CA GLU A 54 8.14 19.06 2.34
C GLU A 54 9.10 19.53 3.44
N ARG A 55 9.19 18.80 4.54
CA ARG A 55 10.10 19.07 5.66
C ARG A 55 11.56 18.93 5.25
N ARG A 56 11.95 17.81 4.61
CA ARG A 56 13.36 17.50 4.24
C ARG A 56 13.85 18.37 3.11
N THR A 57 12.95 18.93 2.29
CA THR A 57 13.29 19.90 1.24
C THR A 57 13.20 21.35 1.71
N ASN A 58 12.97 21.61 3.00
CA ASN A 58 12.74 22.94 3.56
C ASN A 58 11.65 23.73 2.81
N GLY A 59 10.61 23.03 2.33
CA GLY A 59 9.49 23.61 1.60
C GLY A 59 9.78 24.00 0.14
N ARG A 60 10.90 23.56 -0.43
CA ARG A 60 11.17 23.69 -1.88
C ARG A 60 10.25 22.83 -2.72
N VAL A 61 9.84 21.68 -2.21
CA VAL A 61 8.78 20.86 -2.80
C VAL A 61 7.49 21.08 -2.04
N ARG A 62 6.38 21.23 -2.77
CA ARG A 62 5.02 21.30 -2.23
C ARG A 62 4.16 20.24 -2.91
N ILE A 63 3.45 19.44 -2.12
CA ILE A 63 2.65 18.34 -2.64
C ILE A 63 1.18 18.61 -2.36
N LYS A 64 0.39 18.67 -3.44
CA LYS A 64 -1.06 18.72 -3.34
C LYS A 64 -1.63 17.33 -3.52
N THR A 65 -2.27 16.79 -2.47
CA THR A 65 -2.86 15.46 -2.43
C THR A 65 -4.30 15.45 -2.95
N TYR A 66 -4.67 14.35 -3.62
CA TYR A 66 -5.99 14.13 -4.21
C TYR A 66 -6.47 12.72 -3.85
N PRO A 67 -6.99 12.53 -2.61
CA PRO A 67 -7.57 11.25 -2.17
C PRO A 67 -8.92 10.97 -2.83
N GLY A 68 -9.44 9.76 -2.63
CA GLY A 68 -10.81 9.38 -3.03
C GLY A 68 -11.03 9.31 -4.54
N GLY A 69 -9.98 9.17 -5.34
CA GLY A 69 -10.10 9.12 -6.78
C GLY A 69 -10.51 10.46 -7.42
N THR A 70 -10.36 11.57 -6.71
CA THR A 70 -10.82 12.91 -7.15
C THR A 70 -10.04 13.47 -8.34
N LEU A 71 -8.80 13.02 -8.56
CA LEU A 71 -8.01 13.40 -9.73
C LEU A 71 -8.00 12.27 -10.78
N LEU A 72 -7.79 11.02 -10.34
CA LEU A 72 -7.71 9.83 -11.19
C LEU A 72 -8.39 8.65 -10.48
N GLY A 73 -9.28 7.94 -11.17
CA GLY A 73 -9.90 6.72 -10.67
C GLY A 73 -8.90 5.58 -10.51
N ALA A 74 -9.22 4.59 -9.65
CA ALA A 74 -8.32 3.52 -9.21
C ALA A 74 -7.56 2.79 -10.33
N LYS A 75 -8.19 2.53 -11.48
CA LYS A 75 -7.57 1.84 -12.63
C LYS A 75 -6.77 2.76 -13.55
N ALA A 76 -6.93 4.08 -13.40
CA ALA A 76 -6.33 5.07 -14.29
C ALA A 76 -5.07 5.74 -13.72
N ILE A 77 -4.73 5.50 -12.45
CA ILE A 77 -3.65 6.23 -11.77
C ILE A 77 -2.30 6.01 -12.46
N TYR A 78 -1.92 4.76 -12.73
CA TYR A 78 -0.62 4.48 -13.35
C TYR A 78 -0.47 5.17 -14.70
N ASP A 79 -1.47 5.03 -15.58
CA ASP A 79 -1.46 5.66 -16.91
C ASP A 79 -1.47 7.18 -16.80
N GLY A 80 -2.29 7.74 -15.90
CA GLY A 80 -2.34 9.19 -15.68
C GLY A 80 -1.07 9.77 -15.07
N VAL A 81 -0.26 8.97 -14.36
CA VAL A 81 1.09 9.39 -13.97
C VAL A 81 2.05 9.27 -15.14
N ALA A 82 2.01 8.18 -15.90
CA ALA A 82 2.89 7.98 -17.06
C ALA A 82 2.70 9.08 -18.12
N ASP A 83 1.46 9.51 -18.37
CA ASP A 83 1.14 10.60 -19.32
C ASP A 83 1.33 12.02 -18.74
N GLY A 84 1.49 12.14 -17.42
CA GLY A 84 1.73 13.40 -16.71
C GLY A 84 0.49 14.14 -16.23
N THR A 85 -0.71 13.55 -16.30
CA THR A 85 -1.95 14.09 -15.72
C THR A 85 -1.80 14.30 -14.20
N ALA A 86 -1.14 13.36 -13.51
CA ALA A 86 -0.66 13.53 -12.15
C ALA A 86 0.87 13.46 -12.11
N ALA A 87 1.50 14.20 -11.17
CA ALA A 87 2.94 14.09 -10.96
C ALA A 87 3.31 12.79 -10.25
N ILE A 88 2.53 12.42 -9.24
CA ILE A 88 2.71 11.24 -8.39
C ILE A 88 1.38 10.51 -8.29
N GLY A 89 1.42 9.19 -8.13
CA GLY A 89 0.23 8.39 -7.90
C GLY A 89 0.51 7.14 -7.09
N ASN A 90 -0.41 6.79 -6.21
CA ASN A 90 -0.44 5.51 -5.52
C ASN A 90 -1.52 4.62 -6.14
N PHE A 91 -1.15 3.42 -6.53
CA PHE A 91 -2.09 2.49 -7.17
C PHE A 91 -1.86 1.05 -6.70
N ALA A 92 -2.92 0.24 -6.73
CA ALA A 92 -2.85 -1.20 -6.51
C ALA A 92 -2.53 -1.89 -7.85
N MET A 93 -1.39 -2.58 -7.93
CA MET A 93 -0.95 -3.24 -9.16
C MET A 93 -1.93 -4.33 -9.60
N SER A 94 -2.60 -4.97 -8.65
CA SER A 94 -3.65 -5.97 -8.88
C SER A 94 -4.88 -5.49 -9.68
N TYR A 95 -5.06 -4.17 -9.84
CA TYR A 95 -6.16 -3.62 -10.64
C TYR A 95 -5.86 -3.58 -12.15
N GLN A 96 -4.64 -3.92 -12.54
CA GLN A 96 -4.21 -4.04 -13.94
C GLN A 96 -3.58 -5.44 -14.18
N PRO A 97 -4.39 -6.51 -14.21
CA PRO A 97 -3.91 -7.89 -14.28
C PRO A 97 -2.93 -8.12 -15.43
N GLY A 98 -1.80 -8.78 -15.14
CA GLY A 98 -0.77 -9.13 -16.13
C GLY A 98 0.17 -8.00 -16.54
N ARG A 99 -0.07 -6.77 -16.10
CA ARG A 99 0.78 -5.62 -16.45
C ARG A 99 2.06 -5.53 -15.62
N PHE A 100 2.04 -6.02 -14.39
CA PHE A 100 3.14 -5.94 -13.42
C PHE A 100 3.62 -7.33 -12.99
N PRO A 101 4.16 -8.13 -13.93
CA PRO A 101 4.47 -9.53 -13.66
C PRO A 101 5.57 -9.74 -12.61
N VAL A 102 6.55 -8.83 -12.49
CA VAL A 102 7.61 -8.92 -11.45
C VAL A 102 7.01 -8.63 -10.07
N SER A 103 6.23 -7.56 -9.95
CA SER A 103 5.59 -7.17 -8.69
C SER A 103 4.59 -8.23 -8.22
N GLU A 104 3.88 -8.87 -9.15
CA GLU A 104 2.89 -9.92 -8.86
C GLU A 104 3.49 -11.11 -8.09
N ALA A 105 4.82 -11.34 -8.22
CA ALA A 105 5.50 -12.36 -7.42
C ALA A 105 5.21 -12.20 -5.92
N THR A 106 5.17 -10.96 -5.41
CA THR A 106 4.91 -10.68 -3.99
C THR A 106 3.47 -11.04 -3.56
N ASP A 107 2.52 -10.93 -4.49
CA ASP A 107 1.11 -11.24 -4.25
C ASP A 107 0.79 -12.75 -4.32
N LEU A 108 1.80 -13.62 -4.46
CA LEU A 108 1.64 -15.07 -4.37
C LEU A 108 1.49 -15.52 -2.90
N PRO A 109 1.03 -16.75 -2.64
CA PRO A 109 0.80 -17.24 -1.28
C PRO A 109 2.11 -17.54 -0.54
N HIS A 110 2.92 -16.51 -0.24
CA HIS A 110 4.14 -16.62 0.57
C HIS A 110 3.85 -16.79 2.05
N PHE A 111 2.63 -16.48 2.50
CA PHE A 111 2.24 -16.53 3.91
C PHE A 111 3.12 -15.64 4.80
N PHE A 112 3.43 -14.44 4.32
CA PHE A 112 4.16 -13.45 5.10
C PHE A 112 3.59 -13.31 6.53
N PRO A 113 4.43 -13.10 7.54
CA PRO A 113 3.95 -12.94 8.91
C PRO A 113 3.13 -11.66 9.11
N ASP A 114 3.53 -10.59 8.44
CA ASP A 114 2.98 -9.24 8.57
C ASP A 114 3.21 -8.40 7.31
N SER A 115 2.62 -7.22 7.27
CA SER A 115 2.77 -6.27 6.18
C SER A 115 4.13 -5.59 6.16
N LYS A 116 4.77 -5.37 7.32
CA LYS A 116 6.11 -4.78 7.39
C LYS A 116 7.11 -5.62 6.62
N THR A 117 7.14 -6.93 6.88
CA THR A 117 8.01 -7.89 6.16
C THR A 117 7.69 -7.93 4.67
N ALA A 118 6.40 -8.03 4.31
CA ALA A 118 5.98 -8.11 2.91
C ALA A 118 6.31 -6.82 2.15
N SER A 119 6.08 -5.65 2.76
CA SER A 119 6.37 -4.33 2.17
C SER A 119 7.87 -4.12 1.94
N HIS A 120 8.70 -4.45 2.93
CA HIS A 120 10.16 -4.37 2.78
C HIS A 120 10.66 -5.24 1.63
N ARG A 121 10.18 -6.49 1.55
CA ARG A 121 10.56 -7.45 0.49
C ARG A 121 10.09 -7.01 -0.89
N LEU A 122 8.87 -6.49 -1.02
CA LEU A 122 8.40 -5.90 -2.27
C LEU A 122 9.29 -4.72 -2.70
N ALA A 123 9.56 -3.79 -1.79
CA ALA A 123 10.42 -2.64 -2.08
C ALA A 123 11.84 -3.08 -2.49
N ALA A 124 12.42 -4.06 -1.80
CA ALA A 124 13.73 -4.62 -2.12
C ALA A 124 13.74 -5.32 -3.48
N LEU A 125 12.71 -6.13 -3.78
CA LEU A 125 12.54 -6.78 -5.08
C LEU A 125 12.50 -5.77 -6.22
N LEU A 126 11.64 -4.74 -6.11
CA LEU A 126 11.49 -3.73 -7.16
C LEU A 126 12.75 -2.89 -7.34
N LYS A 127 13.47 -2.60 -6.26
CA LYS A 127 14.74 -1.87 -6.35
C LYS A 127 15.84 -2.71 -7.01
N GLN A 128 15.90 -4.01 -6.71
CA GLN A 128 16.88 -4.92 -7.27
C GLN A 128 16.63 -5.21 -8.75
N GLU A 129 15.40 -5.57 -9.11
CA GLU A 129 15.05 -5.98 -10.45
C GLU A 129 14.83 -4.80 -11.41
N ASN A 130 14.52 -3.59 -10.90
CA ASN A 130 14.22 -2.38 -11.69
C ASN A 130 13.36 -2.71 -12.92
N PRO A 131 12.17 -3.29 -12.74
CA PRO A 131 11.47 -3.97 -13.80
C PRO A 131 10.96 -3.02 -14.89
N ALA A 132 11.02 -3.49 -16.15
CA ALA A 132 10.62 -2.72 -17.33
C ALA A 132 9.13 -2.28 -17.31
N GLU A 133 8.30 -2.94 -16.51
CA GLU A 133 6.90 -2.57 -16.29
C GLU A 133 6.71 -1.16 -15.73
N PHE A 134 7.77 -0.55 -15.17
CA PHE A 134 7.80 0.83 -14.68
C PHE A 134 8.65 1.77 -15.53
N ALA A 135 8.97 1.41 -16.79
CA ALA A 135 9.89 2.17 -17.64
C ALA A 135 9.49 3.65 -17.86
N GLU A 136 8.19 3.97 -17.79
CA GLU A 136 7.66 5.32 -17.99
C GLU A 136 7.52 6.12 -16.69
N THR A 137 7.86 5.51 -15.55
CA THR A 137 7.73 6.12 -14.23
C THR A 137 8.96 5.85 -13.37
N LYS A 138 9.13 6.61 -12.30
CA LYS A 138 10.07 6.35 -11.20
C LYS A 138 9.29 5.80 -10.02
N ILE A 139 9.66 4.63 -9.52
CA ILE A 139 9.12 4.11 -8.26
C ILE A 139 9.70 4.92 -7.11
N LEU A 140 8.86 5.52 -6.29
CA LEU A 140 9.23 6.30 -5.12
C LEU A 140 9.22 5.48 -3.84
N THR A 141 8.32 4.52 -3.74
CA THR A 141 8.23 3.48 -2.70
C THR A 141 7.23 2.41 -3.15
N ALA A 142 7.23 1.28 -2.46
CA ALA A 142 6.22 0.24 -2.64
C ALA A 142 5.94 -0.44 -1.31
N PHE A 143 4.70 -0.89 -1.10
CA PHE A 143 4.25 -1.51 0.13
C PHE A 143 3.09 -2.48 -0.16
N THR A 144 2.71 -3.27 0.84
CA THR A 144 1.60 -4.22 0.73
C THR A 144 0.52 -3.93 1.77
N CYS A 145 -0.69 -4.45 1.54
CA CYS A 145 -1.60 -4.70 2.65
C CYS A 145 -1.05 -5.81 3.55
N PRO A 146 -1.55 -5.96 4.79
CA PRO A 146 -1.42 -7.19 5.56
C PRO A 146 -1.94 -8.42 4.83
N PRO A 147 -1.52 -9.63 5.25
CA PRO A 147 -2.08 -10.86 4.71
C PRO A 147 -3.61 -10.87 4.73
N GLY A 148 -4.20 -11.28 3.60
CA GLY A 148 -5.63 -11.18 3.39
C GLY A 148 -6.45 -11.97 4.41
N VAL A 149 -7.56 -11.39 4.85
CA VAL A 149 -8.58 -12.04 5.68
C VAL A 149 -9.87 -12.17 4.89
N ILE A 150 -10.69 -13.17 5.24
CA ILE A 150 -12.03 -13.32 4.67
C ILE A 150 -13.01 -12.58 5.57
N MET A 151 -13.76 -11.65 5.03
CA MET A 151 -14.84 -10.92 5.71
C MET A 151 -16.15 -11.30 5.04
N SER A 152 -17.12 -11.81 5.81
CA SER A 152 -18.36 -12.36 5.27
C SER A 152 -19.59 -11.93 6.05
N SER A 153 -20.72 -11.81 5.37
CA SER A 153 -22.04 -11.58 5.98
C SER A 153 -22.58 -12.82 6.70
N THR A 154 -22.10 -14.01 6.32
CA THR A 154 -22.47 -15.30 6.91
C THR A 154 -21.26 -16.02 7.48
N PRO A 155 -21.42 -16.91 8.46
CA PRO A 155 -20.32 -17.70 9.01
C PRO A 155 -19.57 -18.48 7.93
N ILE A 156 -18.24 -18.56 8.04
CA ILE A 156 -17.39 -19.42 7.22
C ILE A 156 -17.04 -20.65 8.05
N GLU A 157 -17.61 -21.80 7.69
CA GLU A 157 -17.40 -23.06 8.41
C GLU A 157 -16.03 -23.69 8.10
N SER A 158 -15.55 -23.52 6.85
CA SER A 158 -14.26 -24.03 6.41
C SER A 158 -13.65 -23.13 5.36
N VAL A 159 -12.43 -22.66 5.58
CA VAL A 159 -11.66 -21.83 4.62
C VAL A 159 -11.24 -22.64 3.39
N THR A 160 -11.10 -23.95 3.53
CA THR A 160 -10.70 -24.83 2.41
C THR A 160 -11.89 -25.32 1.59
N ASN A 161 -13.11 -24.96 1.95
CA ASN A 161 -14.34 -25.28 1.24
C ASN A 161 -15.34 -24.12 1.26
N LEU A 162 -15.04 -23.07 0.50
CA LEU A 162 -15.82 -21.83 0.41
C LEU A 162 -16.99 -21.94 -0.60
N LYS A 163 -17.62 -23.13 -0.72
CA LYS A 163 -18.74 -23.32 -1.65
C LYS A 163 -19.86 -22.31 -1.38
N ASN A 164 -20.40 -21.78 -2.49
CA ASN A 164 -21.48 -20.79 -2.49
C ASN A 164 -21.11 -19.40 -1.91
N ALA A 165 -19.88 -19.17 -1.48
CA ALA A 165 -19.43 -17.84 -1.08
C ALA A 165 -19.06 -17.01 -2.32
N THR A 166 -19.83 -15.97 -2.59
CA THR A 166 -19.50 -14.97 -3.63
C THR A 166 -18.63 -13.90 -3.00
N LEU A 167 -17.31 -14.06 -3.15
CA LEU A 167 -16.33 -13.22 -2.46
C LEU A 167 -15.61 -12.28 -3.44
N ARG A 168 -15.62 -10.99 -3.12
CA ARG A 168 -14.85 -10.01 -3.88
C ARG A 168 -13.37 -10.10 -3.54
N SER A 169 -12.52 -10.01 -4.54
CA SER A 169 -11.10 -9.77 -4.37
C SER A 169 -10.48 -9.09 -5.59
N SER A 170 -9.15 -9.02 -5.66
CA SER A 170 -8.39 -8.57 -6.81
C SER A 170 -7.08 -9.36 -6.94
N GLY A 171 -6.45 -9.30 -8.12
CA GLY A 171 -5.16 -9.93 -8.38
C GLY A 171 -5.15 -11.43 -8.14
N THR A 172 -4.06 -11.92 -7.58
CA THR A 172 -3.81 -13.35 -7.32
C THR A 172 -4.78 -13.96 -6.31
N SER A 173 -5.34 -13.15 -5.42
CA SER A 173 -6.37 -13.62 -4.46
C SER A 173 -7.64 -14.15 -5.14
N LEU A 174 -7.93 -13.78 -6.40
CA LEU A 174 -9.04 -14.36 -7.16
C LEU A 174 -8.79 -15.84 -7.47
N GLU A 175 -7.56 -16.19 -7.82
CA GLU A 175 -7.18 -17.58 -8.08
C GLU A 175 -7.15 -18.39 -6.77
N ALA A 176 -6.58 -17.78 -5.70
CA ALA A 176 -6.61 -18.41 -4.37
C ALA A 176 -8.04 -18.77 -3.95
N LEU A 177 -8.98 -17.84 -4.11
CA LEU A 177 -10.39 -18.08 -3.79
C LEU A 177 -11.03 -19.19 -4.62
N LYS A 178 -10.71 -19.31 -5.93
CA LYS A 178 -11.17 -20.43 -6.77
C LYS A 178 -10.66 -21.77 -6.26
N LEU A 179 -9.36 -21.85 -5.94
CA LEU A 179 -8.75 -23.06 -5.41
C LEU A 179 -9.34 -23.47 -4.04
N LEU A 180 -9.82 -22.49 -3.27
CA LEU A 180 -10.52 -22.70 -2.01
C LEU A 180 -12.04 -22.98 -2.20
N GLY A 181 -12.53 -22.97 -3.43
CA GLY A 181 -13.90 -23.34 -3.79
C GLY A 181 -14.92 -22.21 -3.81
N ALA A 182 -14.52 -20.96 -3.63
CA ALA A 182 -15.41 -19.80 -3.72
C ALA A 182 -15.76 -19.42 -5.17
N ALA A 183 -16.77 -18.55 -5.32
CA ALA A 183 -17.08 -17.84 -6.55
C ALA A 183 -16.51 -16.40 -6.45
N PRO A 184 -15.26 -16.16 -6.92
CA PRO A 184 -14.64 -14.86 -6.77
C PRO A 184 -15.18 -13.84 -7.75
N VAL A 185 -15.32 -12.58 -7.30
CA VAL A 185 -15.75 -11.43 -8.12
C VAL A 185 -14.65 -10.37 -8.10
N ALA A 186 -14.18 -10.00 -9.30
CA ALA A 186 -13.15 -8.97 -9.46
C ALA A 186 -13.77 -7.58 -9.54
N MET A 187 -13.41 -6.69 -8.61
CA MET A 187 -13.76 -5.26 -8.69
C MET A 187 -12.79 -4.41 -7.86
N PRO A 188 -12.63 -3.10 -8.18
CA PRO A 188 -11.92 -2.16 -7.32
C PRO A 188 -12.60 -2.02 -5.96
N GLN A 189 -11.84 -1.56 -4.95
CA GLN A 189 -12.36 -1.34 -3.60
C GLN A 189 -13.48 -0.30 -3.57
N SER A 190 -13.47 0.68 -4.48
CA SER A 190 -14.50 1.71 -4.62
C SER A 190 -15.90 1.16 -4.91
N ASP A 191 -16.00 0.00 -5.54
CA ASP A 191 -17.28 -0.59 -5.97
C ASP A 191 -17.89 -1.54 -4.93
N VAL A 192 -17.09 -1.89 -3.90
CA VAL A 192 -17.47 -2.90 -2.89
C VAL A 192 -18.65 -2.49 -2.01
N PRO A 193 -18.76 -1.23 -1.50
CA PRO A 193 -19.89 -0.84 -0.66
C PRO A 193 -21.24 -1.10 -1.34
N ASP A 194 -21.34 -0.75 -2.61
CA ASP A 194 -22.54 -0.91 -3.42
C ASP A 194 -22.86 -2.39 -3.67
N ALA A 195 -21.83 -3.19 -3.95
CA ALA A 195 -21.96 -4.63 -4.18
C ALA A 195 -22.39 -5.38 -2.90
N LEU A 196 -21.88 -5.01 -1.73
CA LEU A 196 -22.31 -5.56 -0.43
C LEU A 196 -23.74 -5.14 -0.11
N HIS A 197 -24.08 -3.86 -0.29
CA HIS A 197 -25.42 -3.34 -0.03
C HIS A 197 -26.49 -4.03 -0.90
N LYS A 198 -26.18 -4.27 -2.17
CA LYS A 198 -27.08 -4.95 -3.11
C LYS A 198 -27.09 -6.48 -2.99
N GLY A 199 -26.24 -7.06 -2.14
CA GLY A 199 -26.10 -8.51 -2.00
C GLY A 199 -25.51 -9.20 -3.24
N VAL A 200 -24.80 -8.47 -4.12
CA VAL A 200 -24.09 -9.03 -5.28
C VAL A 200 -22.92 -9.90 -4.84
N ILE A 201 -22.32 -9.55 -3.72
CA ILE A 201 -21.29 -10.33 -3.03
C ILE A 201 -21.70 -10.61 -1.59
N SER A 202 -21.34 -11.78 -1.08
CA SER A 202 -21.59 -12.18 0.32
C SER A 202 -20.45 -11.81 1.26
N GLY A 203 -19.35 -11.31 0.71
CA GLY A 203 -18.17 -10.92 1.47
C GLY A 203 -17.01 -10.51 0.57
N ILE A 204 -15.88 -10.28 1.22
CA ILE A 204 -14.65 -9.83 0.54
C ILE A 204 -13.41 -10.54 1.10
N VAL A 205 -12.35 -10.58 0.31
CA VAL A 205 -10.98 -10.82 0.76
C VAL A 205 -10.18 -9.55 0.57
N SER A 206 -9.66 -9.04 1.66
CA SER A 206 -8.81 -7.86 1.75
C SER A 206 -8.08 -7.85 3.09
N SER A 207 -7.36 -6.81 3.43
CA SER A 207 -6.82 -6.59 4.77
C SER A 207 -7.90 -6.15 5.77
N GLY A 208 -7.67 -6.41 7.06
CA GLY A 208 -8.73 -6.30 8.08
C GLY A 208 -9.16 -4.88 8.45
N GLU A 209 -8.32 -3.87 8.18
CA GLU A 209 -8.64 -2.47 8.52
C GLU A 209 -9.86 -1.93 7.78
N VAL A 210 -10.18 -2.46 6.60
CA VAL A 210 -11.34 -2.02 5.82
C VAL A 210 -12.66 -2.26 6.52
N MET A 211 -12.70 -3.14 7.52
CA MET A 211 -13.87 -3.33 8.38
C MET A 211 -14.30 -2.01 9.03
N LYS A 212 -13.34 -1.21 9.47
CA LYS A 212 -13.54 0.12 10.06
C LYS A 212 -13.49 1.21 8.99
N ASP A 213 -12.39 1.32 8.26
CA ASP A 213 -12.09 2.43 7.36
C ASP A 213 -13.09 2.56 6.20
N MET A 214 -13.64 1.43 5.75
CA MET A 214 -14.68 1.38 4.72
C MET A 214 -16.06 1.03 5.29
N ASN A 215 -16.17 0.98 6.63
CA ASN A 215 -17.40 0.64 7.35
C ASN A 215 -18.00 -0.73 6.94
N TYR A 216 -17.16 -1.71 6.55
CA TYR A 216 -17.65 -3.02 6.13
C TYR A 216 -18.18 -3.85 7.30
N ALA A 217 -17.85 -3.52 8.55
CA ALA A 217 -18.42 -4.13 9.76
C ALA A 217 -19.95 -4.02 9.84
N VAL A 218 -20.58 -3.10 9.08
CA VAL A 218 -22.03 -3.02 8.93
C VAL A 218 -22.60 -4.25 8.20
N TYR A 219 -21.86 -4.74 7.18
CA TYR A 219 -22.31 -5.83 6.31
C TYR A 219 -21.68 -7.18 6.68
N CYS A 220 -20.37 -7.19 6.96
CA CYS A 220 -19.62 -8.40 7.24
C CYS A 220 -19.52 -8.61 8.76
N LYS A 221 -20.14 -9.68 9.26
CA LYS A 221 -20.19 -10.00 10.70
C LYS A 221 -19.19 -11.08 11.11
N HIS A 222 -18.51 -11.69 10.14
CA HIS A 222 -17.57 -12.78 10.35
C HIS A 222 -16.26 -12.47 9.66
N VAL A 223 -15.17 -12.50 10.40
CA VAL A 223 -13.80 -12.34 9.89
C VAL A 223 -13.03 -13.61 10.19
N VAL A 224 -12.36 -14.15 9.17
CA VAL A 224 -11.46 -15.30 9.31
C VAL A 224 -10.06 -14.88 8.88
N GLU A 225 -9.11 -14.90 9.82
CA GLU A 225 -7.69 -14.63 9.58
C GLU A 225 -7.03 -15.89 8.96
N ALA A 226 -6.99 -15.95 7.64
CA ALA A 226 -6.55 -17.10 6.86
C ALA A 226 -5.17 -16.91 6.20
N ARG A 227 -4.49 -15.79 6.43
CA ARG A 227 -3.21 -15.41 5.81
C ARG A 227 -3.20 -15.59 4.29
N LEU A 228 -4.24 -15.12 3.62
CA LEU A 228 -4.34 -15.16 2.17
C LEU A 228 -3.33 -14.17 1.53
N PRO A 229 -3.12 -14.26 0.18
CA PRO A 229 -2.19 -13.39 -0.50
C PRO A 229 -2.35 -11.90 -0.16
N VAL A 230 -1.24 -11.19 -0.07
CA VAL A 230 -1.21 -9.73 0.10
C VAL A 230 -1.62 -9.03 -1.19
N ILE A 231 -1.85 -7.73 -1.13
CA ILE A 231 -2.05 -6.87 -2.29
C ILE A 231 -0.95 -5.82 -2.30
N SER A 232 -0.23 -5.74 -3.40
CA SER A 232 0.89 -4.83 -3.59
C SER A 232 0.45 -3.48 -4.15
N PHE A 233 1.05 -2.42 -3.62
CA PHE A 233 0.92 -1.03 -4.07
C PHE A 233 2.27 -0.47 -4.47
N ALA A 234 2.25 0.44 -5.44
CA ALA A 234 3.40 1.27 -5.75
C ALA A 234 3.03 2.74 -5.77
N VAL A 235 3.93 3.57 -5.26
CA VAL A 235 3.91 5.02 -5.42
C VAL A 235 4.89 5.36 -6.52
N VAL A 236 4.40 5.95 -7.59
CA VAL A 236 5.20 6.26 -8.77
C VAL A 236 5.14 7.74 -9.11
N MET A 237 6.21 8.25 -9.71
CA MET A 237 6.28 9.61 -10.26
C MET A 237 6.46 9.54 -11.77
N ASN A 238 5.86 10.50 -12.49
CA ASN A 238 6.11 10.70 -13.91
C ASN A 238 7.61 10.85 -14.19
N LYS A 239 8.14 10.08 -15.13
CA LYS A 239 9.59 10.01 -15.38
C LYS A 239 10.20 11.36 -15.77
N LYS A 240 9.53 12.13 -16.62
CA LYS A 240 10.03 13.45 -17.04
C LYS A 240 10.07 14.44 -15.87
N LYS A 241 9.06 14.39 -14.99
CA LYS A 241 9.05 15.23 -13.78
C LYS A 241 10.16 14.81 -12.81
N TRP A 242 10.40 13.51 -12.64
CA TRP A 242 11.52 12.99 -11.87
C TRP A 242 12.87 13.47 -12.41
N GLU A 243 13.09 13.35 -13.72
CA GLU A 243 14.34 13.75 -14.38
C GLU A 243 14.63 15.25 -14.22
N ALA A 244 13.58 16.08 -14.20
CA ALA A 244 13.68 17.53 -14.02
C ALA A 244 13.95 17.97 -12.58
N LEU A 245 13.83 17.08 -11.56
CA LEU A 245 14.09 17.44 -10.17
C LEU A 245 15.59 17.68 -9.94
N PRO A 246 15.97 18.64 -9.06
CA PRO A 246 17.33 18.80 -8.57
C PRO A 246 17.84 17.54 -7.85
N ASP A 247 19.15 17.28 -7.92
CA ASP A 247 19.73 16.06 -7.36
C ASP A 247 19.58 15.93 -5.84
N ASP A 248 19.63 17.04 -5.12
CA ASP A 248 19.40 17.07 -3.67
C ASP A 248 17.95 16.77 -3.31
N VAL A 249 16.99 17.16 -4.15
CA VAL A 249 15.58 16.78 -4.02
C VAL A 249 15.41 15.29 -4.33
N LYS A 250 16.00 14.77 -5.43
CA LYS A 250 15.98 13.32 -5.75
C LYS A 250 16.49 12.48 -4.59
N LYS A 251 17.58 12.96 -3.94
CA LYS A 251 18.15 12.29 -2.78
C LYS A 251 17.12 12.15 -1.63
N VAL A 252 16.32 13.16 -1.35
CA VAL A 252 15.28 13.10 -0.32
C VAL A 252 14.28 12.00 -0.63
N PHE A 253 13.84 11.88 -1.90
CA PHE A 253 12.92 10.83 -2.33
C PHE A 253 13.56 9.43 -2.23
N ASP A 254 14.82 9.29 -2.66
CA ASP A 254 15.53 8.01 -2.59
C ASP A 254 15.81 7.57 -1.14
N ASP A 255 16.11 8.50 -0.22
CA ASP A 255 16.27 8.24 1.21
C ASP A 255 14.95 7.74 1.85
N LEU A 256 13.81 8.24 1.38
CA LEU A 256 12.47 7.83 1.85
C LEU A 256 12.00 6.48 1.29
N TYR A 257 12.65 5.91 0.30
CA TYR A 257 12.18 4.72 -0.42
C TYR A 257 11.83 3.55 0.52
N PHE A 258 12.81 3.07 1.28
CA PHE A 258 12.60 1.98 2.25
C PHE A 258 11.95 2.47 3.54
N GLU A 259 12.34 3.66 4.02
CA GLU A 259 11.74 4.22 5.23
C GLU A 259 10.22 4.28 5.14
N GLN A 260 9.70 4.68 3.99
CA GLN A 260 8.26 4.76 3.80
C GLN A 260 7.60 3.38 3.67
N ALA A 261 8.26 2.42 3.00
CA ALA A 261 7.76 1.06 2.90
C ALA A 261 7.62 0.40 4.28
N ASP A 262 8.68 0.49 5.09
CA ASP A 262 8.75 -0.09 6.43
C ASP A 262 7.74 0.57 7.37
N TRP A 263 7.69 1.90 7.36
CA TRP A 263 6.72 2.66 8.17
C TRP A 263 5.28 2.31 7.80
N THR A 264 4.98 2.20 6.51
CA THR A 264 3.61 1.89 6.04
C THR A 264 3.18 0.51 6.49
N GLY A 265 4.07 -0.49 6.35
CA GLY A 265 3.80 -1.85 6.81
C GLY A 265 3.55 -1.92 8.31
N GLU A 266 4.42 -1.29 9.11
CA GLU A 266 4.27 -1.26 10.57
C GLU A 266 3.01 -0.52 11.01
N TYR A 267 2.69 0.60 10.37
CA TYR A 267 1.47 1.35 10.64
C TYR A 267 0.22 0.52 10.38
N VAL A 268 0.13 -0.13 9.22
CA VAL A 268 -1.09 -0.88 8.85
C VAL A 268 -1.26 -2.15 9.66
N ASP A 269 -0.19 -2.84 10.04
CA ASP A 269 -0.26 -4.02 10.91
C ASP A 269 -0.94 -3.66 12.24
N LYS A 270 -0.51 -2.56 12.88
CA LYS A 270 -1.15 -2.06 14.10
C LYS A 270 -2.60 -1.57 13.84
N HIS A 271 -2.82 -0.87 12.75
CA HIS A 271 -4.14 -0.33 12.41
C HIS A 271 -5.20 -1.43 12.20
N VAL A 272 -4.81 -2.58 11.67
CA VAL A 272 -5.69 -3.76 11.55
C VAL A 272 -6.15 -4.24 12.92
N GLU A 273 -5.24 -4.34 13.90
CA GLU A 273 -5.60 -4.75 15.26
C GLU A 273 -6.66 -3.82 15.86
N ASP A 274 -6.44 -2.50 15.76
CA ASP A 274 -7.36 -1.48 16.26
C ASP A 274 -8.72 -1.53 15.51
N ALA A 275 -8.70 -1.74 14.19
CA ALA A 275 -9.91 -1.80 13.38
C ALA A 275 -10.76 -3.05 13.68
N LEU A 276 -10.13 -4.20 13.88
CA LEU A 276 -10.82 -5.44 14.25
C LEU A 276 -11.37 -5.37 15.68
N ALA A 277 -10.63 -4.78 16.62
CA ALA A 277 -11.13 -4.54 17.99
C ALA A 277 -12.36 -3.63 17.96
N TRP A 278 -12.29 -2.50 17.25
CA TRP A 278 -13.40 -1.59 17.04
C TRP A 278 -14.63 -2.29 16.42
N SER A 279 -14.40 -3.16 15.44
CA SER A 279 -15.47 -3.90 14.76
C SER A 279 -16.18 -4.88 15.69
N LYS A 280 -15.44 -5.54 16.59
CA LYS A 280 -16.02 -6.39 17.64
C LYS A 280 -16.90 -5.60 18.59
N GLU A 281 -16.38 -4.48 19.12
CA GLU A 281 -17.06 -3.64 20.10
C GLU A 281 -18.32 -2.99 19.55
N ASN A 282 -18.23 -2.41 18.35
CA ASN A 282 -19.28 -1.53 17.83
C ASN A 282 -20.28 -2.25 16.92
N HIS A 283 -19.90 -3.39 16.33
CA HIS A 283 -20.72 -4.10 15.35
C HIS A 283 -20.95 -5.57 15.66
N GLY A 284 -20.42 -6.09 16.76
CA GLY A 284 -20.58 -7.48 17.16
C GLY A 284 -19.91 -8.47 16.19
N VAL A 285 -18.85 -8.04 15.51
CA VAL A 285 -18.11 -8.87 14.55
C VAL A 285 -17.39 -10.00 15.30
N THR A 286 -17.52 -11.22 14.79
CA THR A 286 -16.72 -12.35 15.25
C THR A 286 -15.42 -12.43 14.45
N VAL A 287 -14.28 -12.58 15.13
CA VAL A 287 -12.98 -12.78 14.48
C VAL A 287 -12.45 -14.13 14.90
N THR A 288 -12.19 -14.99 13.93
CA THR A 288 -11.60 -16.32 14.11
C THR A 288 -10.27 -16.38 13.38
N ARG A 289 -9.37 -17.23 13.87
CA ARG A 289 -8.08 -17.50 13.23
C ARG A 289 -8.01 -18.96 12.87
N VAL A 290 -7.51 -19.28 11.68
CA VAL A 290 -7.21 -20.66 11.29
C VAL A 290 -6.11 -21.22 12.19
N ASP A 291 -6.24 -22.48 12.57
CA ASP A 291 -5.19 -23.20 13.27
C ASP A 291 -4.08 -23.70 12.32
N ASP A 292 -3.04 -24.29 12.85
CA ASP A 292 -1.89 -24.76 12.06
C ASP A 292 -2.26 -25.85 11.07
N ALA A 293 -3.22 -26.72 11.38
CA ALA A 293 -3.69 -27.78 10.49
C ALA A 293 -4.48 -27.19 9.31
N GLN A 294 -5.38 -26.26 9.59
CA GLN A 294 -6.11 -25.51 8.56
C GLN A 294 -5.17 -24.68 7.69
N LEU A 295 -4.17 -24.04 8.28
CA LEU A 295 -3.16 -23.27 7.53
C LEU A 295 -2.34 -24.19 6.61
N ALA A 296 -1.97 -25.39 7.08
CA ALA A 296 -1.27 -26.37 6.25
C ALA A 296 -2.12 -26.83 5.06
N GLU A 297 -3.42 -27.05 5.27
CA GLU A 297 -4.36 -27.40 4.19
C GLU A 297 -4.51 -26.26 3.17
N ILE A 298 -4.63 -25.00 3.64
CA ILE A 298 -4.65 -23.82 2.76
C ILE A 298 -3.36 -23.75 1.92
N LYS A 299 -2.19 -23.91 2.56
CA LYS A 299 -0.89 -23.92 1.87
C LYS A 299 -0.84 -24.98 0.78
N ALA A 300 -1.27 -26.20 1.07
CA ALA A 300 -1.29 -27.29 0.10
C ALA A 300 -2.20 -26.99 -1.09
N LYS A 301 -3.39 -26.42 -0.85
CA LYS A 301 -4.33 -26.04 -1.92
C LYS A 301 -3.81 -24.88 -2.81
N LEU A 302 -3.07 -23.94 -2.23
CA LEU A 302 -2.57 -22.77 -2.95
C LEU A 302 -1.18 -22.99 -3.59
N ALA A 303 -0.46 -24.05 -3.24
CA ALA A 303 0.86 -24.34 -3.78
C ALA A 303 0.93 -24.32 -5.32
N PRO A 304 -0.08 -24.82 -6.08
CA PRO A 304 -0.04 -24.77 -7.55
C PRO A 304 0.07 -23.35 -8.15
N MET A 305 -0.27 -22.30 -7.39
CA MET A 305 -0.17 -20.92 -7.85
C MET A 305 1.27 -20.51 -8.14
N MET A 306 2.23 -21.00 -7.34
CA MET A 306 3.67 -20.72 -7.54
C MET A 306 4.14 -21.26 -8.90
N ASP A 307 3.86 -22.53 -9.19
CA ASP A 307 4.24 -23.18 -10.46
C ASP A 307 3.55 -22.52 -11.66
N ALA A 308 2.28 -22.17 -11.52
CA ALA A 308 1.51 -21.48 -12.57
C ALA A 308 2.10 -20.12 -12.89
N TYR A 309 2.49 -19.37 -11.86
CA TYR A 309 3.18 -18.07 -12.03
C TYR A 309 4.49 -18.24 -12.77
N VAL A 310 5.39 -19.13 -12.31
CA VAL A 310 6.69 -19.38 -12.94
C VAL A 310 6.53 -19.71 -14.43
N LYS A 311 5.62 -20.63 -14.77
CA LYS A 311 5.35 -21.01 -16.17
C LYS A 311 4.84 -19.83 -17.01
N ARG A 312 3.98 -18.99 -16.42
CA ARG A 312 3.38 -17.85 -17.13
C ARG A 312 4.40 -16.75 -17.40
N VAL A 313 5.20 -16.36 -16.41
CA VAL A 313 6.13 -15.24 -16.58
C VAL A 313 7.37 -15.62 -17.41
N ALA A 314 7.72 -16.90 -17.47
CA ALA A 314 8.78 -17.42 -18.34
C ALA A 314 8.51 -17.13 -19.83
N GLN A 315 7.25 -17.05 -20.25
CA GLN A 315 6.85 -16.68 -21.61
C GLN A 315 7.29 -15.24 -21.98
N ASN A 316 7.49 -14.39 -20.97
CA ASN A 316 7.97 -13.02 -21.10
C ASN A 316 9.48 -12.89 -20.76
N GLY A 317 10.21 -14.01 -20.65
CA GLY A 317 11.64 -14.01 -20.32
C GLY A 317 11.95 -13.69 -18.86
N ILE A 318 10.96 -13.76 -17.94
CA ILE A 318 11.14 -13.49 -16.52
C ILE A 318 11.41 -14.81 -15.79
N ASP A 319 12.48 -14.85 -15.00
CA ASP A 319 12.80 -15.95 -14.10
C ASP A 319 11.91 -15.86 -12.83
N GLY A 320 10.70 -16.42 -12.91
CA GLY A 320 9.74 -16.38 -11.80
C GLY A 320 10.23 -17.13 -10.56
N GLN A 321 11.03 -18.21 -10.72
CA GLN A 321 11.57 -18.94 -9.57
C GLN A 321 12.56 -18.09 -8.78
N LYS A 322 13.46 -17.39 -9.47
CA LYS A 322 14.39 -16.43 -8.84
C LYS A 322 13.67 -15.38 -8.01
N LEU A 323 12.54 -14.85 -8.50
CA LEU A 323 11.73 -13.85 -7.78
C LEU A 323 11.10 -14.46 -6.52
N ILE A 324 10.56 -15.66 -6.63
CA ILE A 324 9.98 -16.39 -5.49
C ILE A 324 11.04 -16.68 -4.43
N ASP A 325 12.19 -17.20 -4.84
CA ASP A 325 13.30 -17.52 -3.94
C ASP A 325 13.81 -16.26 -3.20
N PHE A 326 13.88 -15.12 -3.91
CA PHE A 326 14.22 -13.83 -3.30
C PHE A 326 13.21 -13.44 -2.19
N LEU A 327 11.92 -13.57 -2.47
CA LEU A 327 10.85 -13.21 -1.53
C LEU A 327 10.72 -14.18 -0.33
N GLN A 328 11.19 -15.42 -0.47
CA GLN A 328 11.16 -16.44 0.58
C GLN A 328 12.44 -16.52 1.42
N LYS A 329 13.49 -15.86 0.96
CA LYS A 329 14.82 -15.92 1.63
C LYS A 329 14.72 -15.25 3.01
N ASP A 330 14.98 -16.00 4.08
CA ASP A 330 15.06 -15.44 5.43
C ASP A 330 16.27 -14.50 5.57
N GLU A 331 16.03 -13.24 5.92
CA GLU A 331 17.10 -12.28 6.26
C GLU A 331 17.75 -12.56 7.62
N GLY A 332 17.30 -13.60 8.33
CA GLY A 332 17.71 -13.94 9.70
C GLY A 332 19.14 -14.51 9.83
N ASN A 333 19.90 -14.73 8.76
CA ASN A 333 21.22 -15.38 8.78
C ASN A 333 22.41 -14.50 8.36
N ASN A 334 22.23 -13.18 8.30
CA ASN A 334 23.34 -12.23 8.12
C ASN A 334 23.47 -11.31 9.35
N LYS A 335 23.84 -11.88 10.50
CA LYS A 335 24.42 -11.14 11.62
C LYS A 335 25.86 -11.56 11.80
#